data_ad5e9528c109c83908a566a51c9cf3eb
#
_entry.id   ad5e9528c109c83908a566a51c9cf3eb
#
_cell.length_a   1.000
_cell.length_b   1.000
_cell.length_c   1.000
_cell.angle_alpha   90.00
_cell.angle_beta   90.00
_cell.angle_gamma   90.00
#
_symmetry.space_group_name_H-M   'P 1'
#
loop_
_entity.id
_entity.type
_entity.pdbx_description
1 polymer ?
#
loop_
_entity_poly.entity_id
_entity_poly.type
_entity_poly.pdbx_seq_one_letter_code
_entity_poly.pdbx_strand_id
1 'polypeptide(L)' 'EVIFDFNKVSFMDSAGIGMIIGRYKIIKMLGGELEIKNVSRSIRKVFEMSGITKIIKLEEGEVYA' A
#
# COMPACT_ATOMS: atom_id res chain seq x y z
N GLU A 1 -3.25 14.73 -2.05
CA GLU A 1 -3.43 13.36 -1.54
C GLU A 1 -3.47 12.37 -2.69
N VAL A 2 -2.78 11.26 -2.55
CA VAL A 2 -2.73 10.21 -3.57
C VAL A 2 -3.33 8.94 -2.97
N ILE A 3 -4.23 8.31 -3.71
CA ILE A 3 -4.87 7.08 -3.27
C ILE A 3 -4.53 5.97 -4.26
N PHE A 4 -3.95 4.90 -3.76
CA PHE A 4 -3.74 3.68 -4.54
C PHE A 4 -4.87 2.72 -4.23
N ASP A 5 -5.67 2.39 -5.24
CA ASP A 5 -6.81 1.49 -5.11
C ASP A 5 -6.38 0.09 -5.59
N PHE A 6 -6.38 -0.85 -4.68
CA PHE A 6 -5.93 -2.22 -4.96
C PHE A 6 -7.09 -3.17 -5.19
N ASN A 7 -8.27 -2.65 -5.51
CA ASN A 7 -9.47 -3.46 -5.68
C ASN A 7 -9.29 -4.62 -6.66
N LYS A 8 -8.51 -4.40 -7.72
CA LYS A 8 -8.31 -5.42 -8.75
C LYS A 8 -6.94 -6.09 -8.68
N VAL A 9 -6.17 -5.82 -7.64
CA VAL A 9 -4.85 -6.42 -7.48
C VAL A 9 -5.00 -7.72 -6.70
N SER A 10 -4.60 -8.84 -7.31
CA SER A 10 -4.70 -10.14 -6.68
C SER A 10 -3.35 -10.71 -6.24
N PHE A 11 -2.27 -10.08 -6.62
CA PHE A 11 -0.93 -10.58 -6.33
C PHE A 11 0.05 -9.42 -6.22
N MET A 12 1.01 -9.55 -5.30
CA MET A 12 2.07 -8.58 -5.16
C MET A 12 3.34 -9.27 -4.67
N ASP A 13 4.46 -8.88 -5.26
CA ASP A 13 5.77 -9.40 -4.87
C ASP A 13 6.65 -8.25 -4.36
N SER A 14 7.92 -8.56 -4.10
CA SER A 14 8.85 -7.58 -3.57
C SER A 14 9.10 -6.41 -4.52
N ALA A 15 9.00 -6.64 -5.83
CA ALA A 15 9.15 -5.56 -6.80
C ALA A 15 8.01 -4.57 -6.70
N GLY A 16 6.78 -5.05 -6.54
CA GLY A 16 5.63 -4.19 -6.34
C GLY A 16 5.72 -3.39 -5.05
N ILE A 17 6.16 -4.04 -3.98
CA ILE A 17 6.38 -3.36 -2.70
C ILE A 17 7.41 -2.24 -2.86
N GLY A 18 8.51 -2.52 -3.55
CA GLY A 18 9.55 -1.51 -3.78
C GLY A 18 9.04 -0.32 -4.57
N MET A 19 8.18 -0.57 -5.56
CA MET A 19 7.57 0.50 -6.33
C MET A 19 6.69 1.40 -5.45
N ILE A 20 5.91 0.80 -4.57
CA ILE A 20 5.06 1.57 -3.66
C ILE A 20 5.90 2.44 -2.73
N ILE A 21 6.96 1.87 -2.17
CA ILE A 21 7.85 2.62 -1.29
C ILE A 21 8.50 3.78 -2.04
N GLY A 22 8.91 3.56 -3.28
CA GLY A 22 9.48 4.63 -4.10
C GLY A 22 8.51 5.76 -4.34
N ARG A 23 7.26 5.42 -4.67
CA ARG A 23 6.22 6.44 -4.86
C ARG A 23 5.93 7.18 -3.55
N TYR A 24 5.88 6.47 -2.45
CA TYR A 24 5.66 7.07 -1.14
C TYR A 24 6.70 8.14 -0.84
N LYS A 25 7.98 7.84 -1.09
CA LYS A 25 9.05 8.79 -0.84
C LYS A 25 8.89 10.06 -1.66
N ILE A 26 8.52 9.92 -2.94
CA ILE A 26 8.32 11.07 -3.81
C ILE A 26 7.15 11.91 -3.32
N ILE A 27 6.05 11.27 -2.95
CA ILE A 27 4.85 11.97 -2.49
C ILE A 27 5.16 12.74 -1.20
N LYS A 28 5.91 12.15 -0.29
CA LYS A 28 6.27 12.82 0.96
C LYS A 28 7.22 13.99 0.72
N MET A 29 8.14 13.85 -0.23
CA MET A 29 9.02 14.97 -0.58
C MET A 29 8.24 16.17 -1.11
N LEU A 30 7.12 15.92 -1.78
CA LEU A 30 6.27 16.98 -2.31
C LEU A 30 5.23 17.47 -1.30
N GLY A 31 5.28 16.97 -0.06
CA GLY A 31 4.36 17.39 0.97
C GLY A 31 2.99 16.75 0.90
N GLY A 32 2.86 15.66 0.13
CA GLY A 32 1.59 14.98 -0.04
C GLY A 32 1.40 13.81 0.92
N GLU A 33 0.27 13.16 0.77
CA GLU A 33 -0.09 11.99 1.55
C GLU A 33 -0.44 10.83 0.63
N LEU A 34 -0.09 9.62 1.03
CA LEU A 34 -0.44 8.41 0.29
C LEU A 34 -1.32 7.53 1.16
N GLU A 35 -2.42 7.08 0.58
CA GLU A 35 -3.31 6.13 1.23
C GLU A 35 -3.55 4.94 0.31
N ILE A 36 -3.60 3.73 0.86
CA ILE A 36 -3.85 2.51 0.10
C ILE A 36 -5.21 1.96 0.52
N LYS A 37 -6.06 1.68 -0.45
CA LYS A 37 -7.43 1.22 -0.21
C LYS A 37 -7.70 -0.12 -0.88
N ASN A 38 -8.69 -0.81 -0.37
CA ASN A 38 -9.26 -2.03 -0.95
C ASN A 38 -8.22 -3.14 -1.08
N VAL A 39 -7.41 -3.29 -0.05
CA VAL A 39 -6.34 -4.29 -0.02
C VAL A 39 -6.93 -5.63 0.38
N SER A 40 -6.65 -6.68 -0.40
CA SER A 40 -7.07 -8.02 -0.05
C SER A 40 -6.31 -8.51 1.19
N ARG A 41 -6.87 -9.53 1.84
CA ARG A 41 -6.22 -10.09 3.03
C ARG A 41 -4.81 -10.59 2.73
N SER A 42 -4.63 -11.27 1.60
CA SER A 42 -3.33 -11.83 1.25
C SER A 42 -2.30 -10.72 0.96
N ILE A 43 -2.72 -9.66 0.28
CA ILE A 43 -1.82 -8.54 0.00
C ILE A 43 -1.52 -7.77 1.27
N ARG A 44 -2.52 -7.59 2.14
CA ARG A 44 -2.30 -6.94 3.44
C ARG A 44 -1.24 -7.68 4.25
N LYS A 45 -1.26 -9.01 4.21
CA LYS A 45 -0.26 -9.80 4.91
C LYS A 45 1.14 -9.56 4.37
N VAL A 46 1.27 -9.44 3.05
CA VAL A 46 2.55 -9.11 2.43
C VAL A 46 3.02 -7.74 2.90
N PHE A 47 2.13 -6.76 2.96
CA PHE A 47 2.47 -5.42 3.45
C PHE A 47 2.95 -5.46 4.89
N GLU A 48 2.26 -6.21 5.74
CA GLU A 48 2.64 -6.32 7.15
C GLU A 48 4.00 -6.96 7.31
N MET A 49 4.26 -8.01 6.54
CA MET A 49 5.55 -8.71 6.61
C MET A 49 6.70 -7.85 6.09
N SER A 50 6.44 -6.98 5.13
CA SER A 50 7.47 -6.10 4.57
C SER A 50 7.75 -4.88 5.44
N GLY A 51 6.87 -4.60 6.42
CA GLY A 51 7.00 -3.42 7.26
C GLY A 51 6.42 -2.16 6.66
N ILE A 52 5.81 -2.24 5.49
CA ILE A 52 5.29 -1.06 4.80
C ILE A 52 4.16 -0.40 5.60
N THR A 53 3.43 -1.16 6.41
CA THR A 53 2.36 -0.62 7.23
C THR A 53 2.85 0.30 8.34
N LYS A 54 4.14 0.31 8.59
CA LYS A 54 4.73 1.23 9.58
C LYS A 54 4.91 2.63 9.03
N ILE A 55 4.91 2.79 7.72
CA ILE A 55 5.14 4.08 7.09
C ILE A 55 3.98 4.54 6.22
N ILE A 56 3.15 3.62 5.72
CA ILE A 56 2.02 3.95 4.86
C ILE A 56 0.74 3.47 5.52
N LYS A 57 -0.25 4.36 5.57
CA LYS A 57 -1.54 4.04 6.16
C LYS A 57 -2.37 3.17 5.21
N LEU A 58 -2.89 2.08 5.74
CA LEU A 58 -3.87 1.26 5.03
C LEU A 58 -5.26 1.60 5.54
N GLU A 59 -6.24 1.58 4.64
CA GLU A 59 -7.61 1.76 5.03
C GLU A 59 -8.07 0.53 5.81
N GLU A 60 -8.60 0.76 7.00
CA GLU A 60 -9.08 -0.32 7.84
C GLU A 60 -10.53 -0.65 7.54
N GLY A 61 -10.91 -1.89 7.81
CA GLY A 61 -12.28 -2.33 7.72
C GLY A 61 -12.69 -2.91 6.39
N GLU A 62 -11.91 -2.70 5.35
CA GLU A 62 -12.23 -3.20 4.03
C GLU A 62 -11.17 -4.19 3.58
N VAL A 63 -11.35 -5.44 3.98
CA VAL A 63 -10.41 -6.50 3.64
C VAL A 63 -11.14 -7.53 2.79
N TYR A 64 -10.66 -7.75 1.58
CA TYR A 64 -11.23 -8.73 0.67
C TYR A 64 -10.40 -10.01 0.73
N ALA A 65 -11.09 -11.12 0.80
CA ALA A 65 -10.43 -12.42 0.92
C ALA A 65 -9.75 -12.81 -0.40
#